data_10c771004ba2a7da0be1896b9dcbd57e
#
_entry.id   10c771004ba2a7da0be1896b9dcbd57e
#
_cell.length_a   1.000
_cell.length_b   1.000
_cell.length_c   1.000
_cell.angle_alpha   90.00
_cell.angle_beta   90.00
_cell.angle_gamma   90.00
#
_symmetry.space_group_name_H-M   'P 1'
#
loop_
_entity.id
_entity.type
_entity.pdbx_description
1 polymer ?
#
loop_
_entity_poly.entity_id
_entity_poly.type
_entity_poly.pdbx_seq_one_letter_code
_entity_poly.pdbx_strand_id
1 'polypeptide(L)'
;MSGALPQPGGGVLAVGGIAGARTFLRFNVPSILIDSVQVVRASLLLQQVPSRVLASNADTTAMVANPVLAGAQVTDLNLLLQLTGTGSLVGVDSVRMVPKDAGLKSVELVNLFRVWRGIGEANSIRAIVLRAKQEASSPAELNFVSNEGPVDQRPRLQITYVPRRGFGLP
;
A
#
# COMPACT_ATOMS: atom_id res chain seq x y z
N MET A 1 -26.15 11.72 8.31
CA MET A 1 -26.39 10.55 7.45
C MET A 1 -25.02 9.97 7.07
N SER A 2 -24.60 8.93 7.75
CA SER A 2 -23.35 8.22 7.43
C SER A 2 -23.71 7.14 6.40
N GLY A 3 -23.70 7.51 5.12
CA GLY A 3 -23.80 6.54 4.05
C GLY A 3 -22.47 5.83 3.90
N ALA A 4 -22.44 4.52 4.05
CA ALA A 4 -21.27 3.73 3.65
C ALA A 4 -20.99 4.02 2.18
N LEU A 5 -19.76 4.47 1.87
CA LEU A 5 -19.36 4.67 0.49
C LEU A 5 -19.50 3.34 -0.27
N PRO A 6 -20.05 3.36 -1.50
CA PRO A 6 -20.16 2.16 -2.29
C PRO A 6 -18.78 1.56 -2.47
N GLN A 7 -18.62 0.32 -2.02
CA GLN A 7 -17.39 -0.41 -2.28
C GLN A 7 -17.26 -0.63 -3.80
N PRO A 8 -16.06 -0.47 -4.38
CA PRO A 8 -15.84 -0.86 -5.76
C PRO A 8 -16.29 -2.32 -5.92
N GLY A 9 -16.99 -2.61 -7.00
CA GLY A 9 -17.50 -3.97 -7.28
C GLY A 9 -16.40 -5.00 -7.15
N GLY A 10 -16.73 -6.20 -6.64
CA GLY A 10 -15.79 -7.25 -6.25
C GLY A 10 -14.64 -7.45 -7.24
N GLY A 11 -13.46 -7.60 -6.73
CA GLY A 11 -12.25 -7.81 -7.52
C GLY A 11 -11.42 -6.57 -7.82
N VAL A 12 -11.83 -5.37 -7.42
CA VAL A 12 -11.10 -4.11 -7.67
C VAL A 12 -10.78 -3.35 -6.38
N LEU A 13 -9.55 -2.87 -6.27
CA LEU A 13 -9.10 -1.95 -5.23
C LEU A 13 -9.08 -0.53 -5.81
N ALA A 14 -9.64 0.44 -5.11
CA ALA A 14 -9.68 1.83 -5.54
C ALA A 14 -8.81 2.74 -4.66
N VAL A 15 -8.17 3.74 -5.29
CA VAL A 15 -7.34 4.74 -4.62
C VAL A 15 -7.60 6.11 -5.21
N GLY A 16 -7.97 7.10 -4.38
CA GLY A 16 -8.22 8.48 -4.80
C GLY A 16 -9.67 8.73 -5.19
N GLY A 17 -9.88 9.57 -6.19
CA GLY A 17 -11.20 10.03 -6.59
C GLY A 17 -11.80 11.07 -5.63
N ILE A 18 -12.95 11.63 -5.99
CA ILE A 18 -13.66 12.62 -5.17
C ILE A 18 -14.06 12.06 -3.80
N ALA A 19 -14.37 10.76 -3.74
CA ALA A 19 -14.70 10.07 -2.50
C ALA A 19 -13.48 9.83 -1.58
N GLY A 20 -12.26 10.09 -2.06
CA GLY A 20 -11.05 9.86 -1.29
C GLY A 20 -10.82 8.38 -0.95
N ALA A 21 -11.04 7.48 -1.91
CA ALA A 21 -10.91 6.04 -1.70
C ALA A 21 -9.49 5.68 -1.23
N ARG A 22 -9.41 4.81 -0.22
CA ARG A 22 -8.17 4.28 0.34
C ARG A 22 -8.21 2.76 0.34
N THR A 23 -7.11 2.14 -0.02
CA THR A 23 -6.97 0.69 -0.02
C THR A 23 -6.03 0.25 1.09
N PHE A 24 -6.48 -0.65 1.95
CA PHE A 24 -5.68 -1.26 3.01
C PHE A 24 -5.21 -2.64 2.58
N LEU A 25 -3.89 -2.86 2.65
CA LEU A 25 -3.26 -4.14 2.33
C LEU A 25 -2.53 -4.67 3.56
N ARG A 26 -2.73 -5.94 3.86
CA ARG A 26 -2.04 -6.65 4.94
C ARG A 26 -1.13 -7.71 4.33
N PHE A 27 0.09 -7.79 4.87
CA PHE A 27 1.07 -8.76 4.43
C PHE A 27 1.52 -9.63 5.61
N ASN A 28 1.56 -10.92 5.37
CA ASN A 28 2.25 -11.84 6.27
C ASN A 28 3.74 -11.87 5.88
N VAL A 29 4.53 -11.00 6.51
CA VAL A 29 5.98 -10.92 6.27
C VAL A 29 6.68 -11.70 7.38
N PRO A 30 7.43 -12.76 7.05
CA PRO A 30 8.19 -13.51 8.04
C PRO A 30 9.13 -12.59 8.83
N SER A 31 9.20 -12.76 10.15
CA SER A 31 10.02 -11.93 11.04
C SER A 31 11.50 -11.94 10.64
N ILE A 32 11.99 -13.07 10.13
CA ILE A 32 13.37 -13.19 9.63
C ILE A 32 13.70 -12.15 8.56
N LEU A 33 12.74 -11.78 7.71
CA LEU A 33 12.93 -10.75 6.67
C LEU A 33 12.96 -9.33 7.24
N ILE A 34 12.53 -9.15 8.48
CA ILE A 34 12.54 -7.85 9.16
C ILE A 34 13.77 -7.74 10.05
N ASP A 35 14.07 -8.78 10.81
CA ASP A 35 15.04 -8.71 11.90
C ASP A 35 16.43 -9.19 11.51
N SER A 36 16.53 -10.23 10.68
CA SER A 36 17.77 -10.99 10.45
C SER A 36 18.43 -10.72 9.10
N VAL A 37 17.81 -9.98 8.20
CA VAL A 37 18.39 -9.67 6.89
C VAL A 37 18.44 -8.17 6.64
N GLN A 38 19.26 -7.78 5.68
CA GLN A 38 19.24 -6.43 5.13
C GLN A 38 18.38 -6.42 3.87
N VAL A 39 17.21 -5.79 3.93
CA VAL A 39 16.37 -5.58 2.75
C VAL A 39 17.04 -4.53 1.88
N VAL A 40 17.35 -4.91 0.64
CA VAL A 40 17.95 -4.05 -0.38
C VAL A 40 16.86 -3.37 -1.18
N ARG A 41 15.81 -4.12 -1.52
CA ARG A 41 14.66 -3.63 -2.28
C ARG A 41 13.39 -4.30 -1.79
N ALA A 42 12.31 -3.54 -1.72
CA ALA A 42 10.99 -4.04 -1.47
C ALA A 42 10.00 -3.30 -2.37
N SER A 43 9.31 -4.04 -3.24
CA SER A 43 8.39 -3.46 -4.21
C SER A 43 7.02 -4.10 -4.07
N LEU A 44 5.98 -3.28 -3.97
CA LEU A 44 4.59 -3.71 -4.12
C LEU A 44 4.24 -3.72 -5.61
N LEU A 45 3.89 -4.87 -6.12
CA LEU A 45 3.44 -5.07 -7.48
C LEU A 45 1.92 -5.07 -7.52
N LEU A 46 1.35 -4.18 -8.31
CA LEU A 46 -0.09 -3.97 -8.48
C LEU A 46 -0.45 -4.03 -9.96
N GLN A 47 -1.43 -4.83 -10.31
CA GLN A 47 -1.99 -4.85 -11.66
C GLN A 47 -3.02 -3.73 -11.79
N GLN A 48 -2.68 -2.65 -12.47
CA GLN A 48 -3.60 -1.55 -12.73
C GLN A 48 -4.60 -1.95 -13.82
N VAL A 49 -5.86 -1.57 -13.60
CA VAL A 49 -6.93 -1.64 -14.61
C VAL A 49 -7.45 -0.24 -14.87
N PRO A 50 -7.91 0.07 -16.11
CA PRO A 50 -8.39 1.40 -16.43
C PRO A 50 -9.57 1.80 -15.53
N SER A 51 -9.49 2.98 -14.95
CA SER A 51 -10.59 3.54 -14.16
C SER A 51 -11.83 3.76 -15.02
N ARG A 52 -13.00 3.42 -14.45
CA ARG A 52 -14.30 3.68 -15.07
C ARG A 52 -14.78 5.11 -14.86
N VAL A 53 -14.17 5.83 -13.91
CA VAL A 53 -14.50 7.23 -13.64
C VAL A 53 -14.10 8.08 -14.85
N LEU A 54 -14.90 9.09 -15.16
CA LEU A 54 -14.63 10.08 -16.20
C LEU A 54 -13.43 10.94 -15.77
N ALA A 55 -12.25 10.48 -16.11
CA ALA A 55 -11.02 11.23 -15.96
C ALA A 55 -10.41 11.44 -17.34
N SER A 56 -9.78 12.58 -17.56
CA SER A 56 -9.02 12.82 -18.77
C SER A 56 -7.81 11.88 -18.85
N ASN A 57 -7.38 11.52 -20.04
CA ASN A 57 -6.13 10.76 -20.25
C ASN A 57 -4.89 11.57 -19.79
N ALA A 58 -5.02 12.89 -19.62
CA ALA A 58 -3.98 13.76 -19.09
C ALA A 58 -3.96 13.83 -17.56
N ASP A 59 -5.03 13.33 -16.88
CA ASP A 59 -5.09 13.36 -15.42
C ASP A 59 -4.07 12.38 -14.84
N THR A 60 -3.31 12.87 -13.90
CA THR A 60 -2.37 12.04 -13.14
C THR A 60 -2.68 12.12 -11.66
N THR A 61 -2.56 11.01 -10.97
CA THR A 61 -2.69 10.95 -9.51
C THR A 61 -1.38 10.46 -8.90
N ALA A 62 -0.89 11.18 -7.91
CA ALA A 62 0.23 10.73 -7.11
C ALA A 62 -0.30 9.82 -5.98
N MET A 63 0.04 8.54 -6.04
CA MET A 63 -0.28 7.56 -5.01
C MET A 63 0.88 7.44 -4.03
N VAL A 64 0.56 7.35 -2.75
CA VAL A 64 1.51 7.09 -1.66
C VAL A 64 1.11 5.85 -0.87
N ALA A 65 2.10 5.14 -0.35
CA ALA A 65 1.91 3.99 0.53
C ALA A 65 2.40 4.34 1.94
N ASN A 66 1.50 4.44 2.91
CA ASN A 66 1.84 4.73 4.29
C ASN A 66 1.74 3.47 5.17
N PRO A 67 2.61 3.31 6.17
CA PRO A 67 2.46 2.23 7.15
C PRO A 67 1.20 2.47 8.00
N VAL A 68 0.52 1.39 8.34
CA VAL A 68 -0.54 1.39 9.34
C VAL A 68 0.04 0.81 10.60
N LEU A 69 0.19 1.65 11.63
CA LEU A 69 0.72 1.27 12.94
C LEU A 69 -0.41 0.73 13.82
N ALA A 70 -1.04 -0.33 13.38
CA ALA A 70 -2.15 -0.94 14.08
C ALA A 70 -1.90 -2.44 14.25
N GLY A 71 -2.22 -2.97 15.43
CA GLY A 71 -2.12 -4.41 15.69
C GLY A 71 -3.04 -5.24 14.78
N ALA A 72 -2.79 -6.54 14.75
CA ALA A 72 -3.52 -7.51 13.92
C ALA A 72 -5.05 -7.49 14.13
N GLN A 73 -5.48 -7.04 15.29
CA GLN A 73 -6.89 -7.05 15.72
C GLN A 73 -7.70 -5.83 15.28
N VAL A 74 -7.06 -4.81 14.70
CA VAL A 74 -7.79 -3.62 14.23
C VAL A 74 -8.48 -3.96 12.92
N THR A 75 -9.78 -4.24 13.03
CA THR A 75 -10.67 -4.51 11.89
C THR A 75 -11.60 -3.34 11.59
N ASP A 76 -11.67 -2.36 12.49
CA ASP A 76 -12.49 -1.15 12.33
C ASP A 76 -11.83 -0.17 11.38
N LEU A 77 -12.49 0.12 10.26
CA LEU A 77 -12.02 1.04 9.23
C LEU A 77 -11.86 2.47 9.77
N ASN A 78 -12.76 2.92 10.64
CA ASN A 78 -12.69 4.28 11.20
C ASN A 78 -11.44 4.45 12.09
N LEU A 79 -11.13 3.43 12.89
CA LEU A 79 -9.92 3.42 13.70
C LEU A 79 -8.66 3.38 12.82
N LEU A 80 -8.67 2.58 11.75
CA LEU A 80 -7.57 2.55 10.77
C LEU A 80 -7.37 3.92 10.12
N LEU A 81 -8.43 4.63 9.76
CA LEU A 81 -8.37 5.96 9.18
C LEU A 81 -7.77 6.99 10.16
N GLN A 82 -8.11 6.91 11.44
CA GLN A 82 -7.54 7.76 12.48
C GLN A 82 -6.03 7.48 12.68
N LEU A 83 -5.63 6.23 12.69
CA LEU A 83 -4.23 5.82 12.87
C LEU A 83 -3.32 6.18 11.67
N THR A 84 -3.90 6.43 10.51
CA THR A 84 -3.14 6.88 9.32
C THR A 84 -3.00 8.40 9.24
N GLY A 85 -3.76 9.16 10.02
CA GLY A 85 -3.83 10.63 9.92
C GLY A 85 -2.64 11.38 10.51
N THR A 86 -1.89 10.79 11.42
CA THR A 86 -0.89 11.51 12.23
C THR A 86 0.57 11.13 11.95
N GLY A 87 0.82 10.18 11.08
CA GLY A 87 2.15 9.56 10.95
C GLY A 87 2.90 9.85 9.66
N SER A 88 3.07 11.11 9.26
CA SER A 88 3.99 11.46 8.17
C SER A 88 5.46 11.47 8.63
N LEU A 89 5.88 10.45 9.38
CA LEU A 89 7.26 10.37 9.88
C LEU A 89 8.22 9.63 8.93
N VAL A 90 7.72 9.12 7.82
CA VAL A 90 8.56 8.44 6.84
C VAL A 90 8.37 9.12 5.50
N GLY A 91 9.47 9.57 4.92
CA GLY A 91 9.49 10.03 3.54
C GLY A 91 9.02 8.88 2.64
N VAL A 92 7.72 8.86 2.35
CA VAL A 92 7.13 7.87 1.47
C VAL A 92 7.21 8.40 0.06
N ASP A 93 7.89 7.66 -0.80
CA ASP A 93 7.94 8.01 -2.21
C ASP A 93 6.54 7.96 -2.81
N SER A 94 6.22 8.97 -3.59
CA SER A 94 4.96 9.00 -4.33
C SER A 94 5.20 8.52 -5.77
N VAL A 95 4.30 7.69 -6.25
CA VAL A 95 4.30 7.22 -7.64
C VAL A 95 3.17 7.91 -8.40
N ARG A 96 3.50 8.58 -9.51
CA ARG A 96 2.49 9.16 -10.38
C ARG A 96 1.96 8.11 -11.33
N MET A 97 0.66 8.04 -11.45
CA MET A 97 -0.04 7.09 -12.32
C MET A 97 -1.17 7.80 -13.07
N VAL A 98 -1.47 7.31 -14.27
CA VAL A 98 -2.59 7.77 -15.07
C VAL A 98 -3.78 6.84 -14.82
N PRO A 99 -4.97 7.35 -14.47
CA PRO A 99 -6.15 6.52 -14.17
C PRO A 99 -6.58 5.58 -15.31
N LYS A 100 -6.37 5.98 -16.55
CA LYS A 100 -6.74 5.19 -17.73
C LYS A 100 -5.71 4.16 -18.15
N ASP A 101 -4.54 4.14 -17.50
CA ASP A 101 -3.51 3.13 -17.75
C ASP A 101 -3.94 1.74 -17.29
N ALA A 102 -3.28 0.75 -17.90
CA ALA A 102 -3.35 -0.65 -17.51
C ALA A 102 -1.94 -1.23 -17.35
N GLY A 103 -1.86 -2.40 -16.73
CA GLY A 103 -0.62 -3.16 -16.63
C GLY A 103 0.00 -3.14 -15.25
N LEU A 104 1.14 -3.81 -15.14
CA LEU A 104 1.84 -3.98 -13.86
C LEU A 104 2.51 -2.68 -13.44
N LYS A 105 2.22 -2.23 -12.22
CA LYS A 105 2.84 -1.08 -11.58
C LYS A 105 3.65 -1.53 -10.37
N SER A 106 4.77 -0.84 -10.13
CA SER A 106 5.66 -1.11 -9.00
C SER A 106 5.73 0.10 -8.09
N VAL A 107 5.52 -0.11 -6.80
CA VAL A 107 5.63 0.91 -5.75
C VAL A 107 6.73 0.51 -4.80
N GLU A 108 7.76 1.35 -4.67
CA GLU A 108 8.89 1.06 -3.79
C GLU A 108 8.50 1.20 -2.32
N LEU A 109 8.82 0.20 -1.50
CA LEU A 109 8.45 0.11 -0.09
C LEU A 109 9.65 -0.10 0.85
N VAL A 110 10.88 0.08 0.39
CA VAL A 110 12.07 -0.21 1.22
C VAL A 110 12.07 0.60 2.53
N ASN A 111 11.57 1.83 2.50
CA ASN A 111 11.46 2.67 3.68
C ASN A 111 10.45 2.13 4.70
N LEU A 112 9.39 1.46 4.26
CA LEU A 112 8.42 0.82 5.14
C LEU A 112 9.04 -0.34 5.94
N PHE A 113 9.98 -1.09 5.36
CA PHE A 113 10.70 -2.13 6.08
C PHE A 113 11.56 -1.56 7.22
N ARG A 114 12.10 -0.35 7.06
CA ARG A 114 12.81 0.34 8.15
C ARG A 114 11.88 0.69 9.29
N VAL A 115 10.68 1.19 8.98
CA VAL A 115 9.64 1.47 9.99
C VAL A 115 9.21 0.19 10.70
N TRP A 116 8.89 -0.86 9.95
CA TRP A 116 8.47 -2.13 10.52
C TRP A 116 9.52 -2.76 11.44
N ARG A 117 10.81 -2.58 11.13
CA ARG A 117 11.91 -3.00 12.01
C ARG A 117 11.93 -2.21 13.32
N GLY A 118 11.65 -0.91 13.27
CA GLY A 118 11.65 -0.04 14.47
C GLY A 118 10.49 -0.34 15.44
N ILE A 119 9.42 -0.98 14.98
CA ILE A 119 8.25 -1.30 15.80
C ILE A 119 8.47 -2.51 16.72
N GLY A 120 9.45 -3.36 16.43
CA GLY A 120 9.93 -4.40 17.37
C GLY A 120 9.01 -5.58 17.66
N GLU A 121 7.83 -5.65 17.08
CA GLU A 121 6.90 -6.76 17.31
C GLU A 121 7.07 -7.86 16.25
N ALA A 122 7.68 -8.97 16.64
CA ALA A 122 7.97 -10.11 15.75
C ALA A 122 6.72 -10.73 15.09
N ASN A 123 5.53 -10.56 15.68
CA ASN A 123 4.29 -11.19 15.23
C ASN A 123 3.22 -10.20 14.74
N SER A 124 3.52 -8.93 14.57
CA SER A 124 2.54 -7.97 14.11
C SER A 124 2.28 -8.11 12.61
N ILE A 125 1.01 -8.11 12.22
CA ILE A 125 0.62 -8.03 10.82
C ILE A 125 1.13 -6.72 10.25
N ARG A 126 1.84 -6.81 9.14
CA ARG A 126 2.36 -5.66 8.43
C ARG A 126 1.29 -5.14 7.48
N ALA A 127 0.80 -3.94 7.74
CA ALA A 127 -0.25 -3.32 6.97
C ALA A 127 0.22 -1.99 6.38
N ILE A 128 -0.30 -1.69 5.20
CA ILE A 128 -0.12 -0.40 4.53
C ILE A 128 -1.47 0.12 4.08
N VAL A 129 -1.55 1.43 3.92
CA VAL A 129 -2.64 2.10 3.23
C VAL A 129 -2.10 2.75 1.96
N LEU A 130 -2.76 2.47 0.86
CA LEU A 130 -2.58 3.19 -0.41
C LEU A 130 -3.59 4.31 -0.47
N ARG A 131 -3.14 5.53 -0.71
CA ARG A 131 -3.99 6.70 -0.85
C ARG A 131 -3.45 7.68 -1.89
N ALA A 132 -4.32 8.52 -2.41
CA ALA A 132 -3.88 9.63 -3.23
C ALA A 132 -3.18 10.69 -2.34
N LYS A 133 -2.14 11.34 -2.86
CA LYS A 133 -1.46 12.42 -2.15
C LYS A 133 -2.39 13.62 -1.94
N GLN A 134 -3.26 13.87 -2.91
CA GLN A 134 -4.28 14.92 -2.88
C GLN A 134 -5.65 14.25 -2.86
N GLU A 135 -6.09 13.81 -1.69
CA GLU A 135 -7.40 13.17 -1.53
C GLU A 135 -8.53 14.19 -1.72
N ALA A 136 -9.63 13.73 -2.29
CA ALA A 136 -10.87 14.48 -2.51
C ALA A 136 -10.74 15.77 -3.33
N SER A 137 -9.57 16.06 -3.91
CA SER A 137 -9.33 17.27 -4.71
C SER A 137 -9.33 17.01 -6.23
N SER A 138 -9.35 15.74 -6.63
CA SER A 138 -9.33 15.30 -8.02
C SER A 138 -10.30 14.14 -8.25
N PRO A 139 -11.01 14.11 -9.39
CA PRO A 139 -11.82 12.95 -9.76
C PRO A 139 -10.97 11.74 -10.15
N ALA A 140 -9.66 11.90 -10.31
CA ALA A 140 -8.76 10.85 -10.73
C ALA A 140 -8.71 9.72 -9.70
N GLU A 141 -9.22 8.55 -10.08
CA GLU A 141 -9.24 7.33 -9.28
C GLU A 141 -8.39 6.26 -9.96
N LEU A 142 -7.51 5.64 -9.20
CA LEU A 142 -6.70 4.50 -9.65
C LEU A 142 -7.37 3.21 -9.23
N ASN A 143 -7.46 2.25 -10.15
CA ASN A 143 -8.05 0.96 -9.92
C ASN A 143 -7.02 -0.15 -10.12
N PHE A 144 -7.00 -1.12 -9.19
CA PHE A 144 -6.11 -2.26 -9.23
C PHE A 144 -6.88 -3.56 -9.00
N VAL A 145 -6.38 -4.65 -9.55
CA VAL A 145 -6.92 -5.99 -9.27
C VAL A 145 -6.75 -6.32 -7.80
N SER A 146 -7.78 -6.87 -7.16
CA SER A 146 -7.77 -7.27 -5.75
C SER A 146 -7.26 -8.71 -5.55
N ASN A 147 -7.22 -9.16 -4.30
CA ASN A 147 -6.94 -10.56 -3.96
C ASN A 147 -8.00 -11.57 -4.48
N GLU A 148 -9.16 -11.09 -4.87
CA GLU A 148 -10.22 -11.91 -5.44
C GLU A 148 -10.05 -12.14 -6.94
N GLY A 149 -9.18 -11.35 -7.57
CA GLY A 149 -8.88 -11.46 -9.00
C GLY A 149 -7.97 -12.65 -9.36
N PRO A 150 -7.58 -12.78 -10.63
CA PRO A 150 -6.66 -13.82 -11.10
C PRO A 150 -5.35 -13.84 -10.31
N VAL A 151 -4.85 -15.04 -10.02
CA VAL A 151 -3.70 -15.23 -9.10
C VAL A 151 -2.45 -14.49 -9.56
N ASP A 152 -2.19 -14.45 -10.84
CA ASP A 152 -1.06 -13.77 -11.48
C ASP A 152 -1.14 -12.24 -11.43
N GLN A 153 -2.35 -11.69 -11.21
CA GLN A 153 -2.64 -10.25 -11.17
C GLN A 153 -2.84 -9.70 -9.76
N ARG A 154 -2.86 -10.56 -8.75
CA ARG A 154 -3.05 -10.15 -7.34
C ARG A 154 -1.93 -9.24 -6.85
N PRO A 155 -2.20 -8.34 -5.89
CA PRO A 155 -1.15 -7.58 -5.21
C PRO A 155 -0.06 -8.50 -4.65
N ARG A 156 1.20 -8.21 -4.95
CA ARG A 156 2.35 -9.01 -4.51
C ARG A 156 3.43 -8.13 -3.95
N LEU A 157 4.04 -8.58 -2.84
CA LEU A 157 5.21 -7.96 -2.26
C LEU A 157 6.45 -8.74 -2.71
N GLN A 158 7.32 -8.08 -3.45
CA GLN A 158 8.60 -8.61 -3.91
C GLN A 158 9.73 -8.02 -3.06
N ILE A 159 10.52 -8.89 -2.42
CA ILE A 159 11.58 -8.47 -1.50
C ILE A 159 12.91 -9.04 -1.99
N THR A 160 13.89 -8.16 -2.16
CA THR A 160 15.28 -8.52 -2.40
C THR A 160 16.09 -8.21 -1.14
N TYR A 161 16.80 -9.18 -0.63
CA TYR A 161 17.56 -9.04 0.61
C TYR A 161 18.91 -9.73 0.56
N VAL A 162 19.81 -9.32 1.45
CA VAL A 162 21.08 -10.00 1.73
C VAL A 162 21.09 -10.45 3.20
N PRO A 163 21.59 -11.66 3.48
CA PRO A 163 21.76 -12.10 4.86
C PRO A 163 22.73 -11.15 5.58
N ARG A 164 22.40 -10.78 6.81
CA ARG A 164 23.36 -10.12 7.68
C ARG A 164 24.43 -11.14 8.03
N ARG A 165 25.65 -10.93 7.59
CA ARG A 165 26.79 -11.66 8.15
C ARG A 165 26.90 -11.23 9.61
N GLY A 166 26.65 -12.13 10.53
CA GLY A 166 27.07 -11.94 11.91
C GLY A 166 28.58 -11.71 11.87
N PHE A 167 29.03 -10.56 12.30
CA PHE A 167 30.45 -10.40 12.65
C PHE A 167 30.63 -11.30 13.89
N GLY A 168 30.92 -12.58 13.67
CA GLY A 168 31.53 -13.42 14.70
C GLY A 168 32.80 -12.74 15.09
N LEU A 169 32.84 -12.11 16.22
CA LEU A 169 34.07 -11.82 16.90
C LEU A 169 34.72 -13.17 17.18
N PRO A 170 36.02 -13.32 16.86
CA PRO A 170 36.76 -14.53 17.19
C PRO A 170 36.77 -14.78 18.68
#